data_42c7a652f28137fa3ef91e1674a498e5
#
_entry.id   42c7a652f28137fa3ef91e1674a498e5
#
_cell.length_a   1.000
_cell.length_b   1.000
_cell.length_c   1.000
_cell.angle_alpha   90.00
_cell.angle_beta   90.00
_cell.angle_gamma   90.00
#
_symmetry.space_group_name_H-M   'P 1'
#
loop_
_entity.id
_entity.type
_entity.pdbx_description
1 polymer ?
#
loop_
_entity_poly.entity_id
_entity_poly.type
_entity_poly.pdbx_seq_one_letter_code
_entity_poly.pdbx_strand_id
1 'polypeptide(L)'
;LSIGDLQDTLPQVEEPGSVDRVVLDMLAPWECLDAVAEALAPGGVLICYVATVTQMSRLVEGMRLDGRFTEPECDETIVRGWHVEGLAVRPDHRMVAHTAFLVVARRLADGAVRLAPKRRASKTDFSEEDMNAWIPMNVGEREVTDKKIRRAARDAKNLAAHAARANEIALEQNGTAQNDAAAETDSAATESAE
;
A
#
# COMPACT_ATOMS: atom_id res chain seq x y z
N LEU A 1 -22.89 -9.32 -0.29
CA LEU A 1 -21.59 -8.95 0.28
C LEU A 1 -21.09 -10.13 1.13
N SER A 2 -19.93 -10.68 0.78
CA SER A 2 -19.25 -11.74 1.53
C SER A 2 -18.05 -11.13 2.27
N ILE A 3 -17.76 -11.63 3.47
CA ILE A 3 -16.65 -11.19 4.30
C ILE A 3 -15.74 -12.39 4.54
N GLY A 4 -14.44 -12.23 4.30
CA GLY A 4 -13.42 -13.26 4.47
C GLY A 4 -12.29 -13.08 3.49
N ASP A 5 -11.29 -13.95 3.56
CA ASP A 5 -10.22 -13.97 2.58
C ASP A 5 -10.76 -14.39 1.21
N LEU A 6 -10.39 -13.65 0.18
CA LEU A 6 -10.94 -13.84 -1.16
C LEU A 6 -10.65 -15.24 -1.71
N GLN A 7 -9.44 -15.75 -1.48
CA GLN A 7 -9.04 -17.09 -1.91
C GLN A 7 -9.94 -18.20 -1.34
N ASP A 8 -10.52 -17.98 -0.15
CA ASP A 8 -11.38 -18.96 0.52
C ASP A 8 -12.87 -18.72 0.21
N THR A 9 -13.27 -17.45 0.05
CA THR A 9 -14.68 -17.08 -0.12
C THR A 9 -15.14 -17.13 -1.57
N LEU A 10 -14.26 -16.80 -2.53
CA LEU A 10 -14.63 -16.76 -3.95
C LEU A 10 -15.14 -18.11 -4.48
N PRO A 11 -14.49 -19.25 -4.21
CA PRO A 11 -14.97 -20.57 -4.64
C PRO A 11 -16.30 -21.00 -3.97
N GLN A 12 -16.69 -20.34 -2.89
CA GLN A 12 -17.95 -20.65 -2.18
C GLN A 12 -19.15 -19.88 -2.72
N VAL A 13 -18.91 -18.75 -3.38
CA VAL A 13 -19.98 -17.83 -3.83
C VAL A 13 -20.13 -17.79 -5.35
N GLU A 14 -19.12 -18.19 -6.10
CA GLU A 14 -19.11 -18.17 -7.55
C GLU A 14 -18.76 -19.55 -8.11
N GLU A 15 -19.46 -19.95 -9.17
CA GLU A 15 -19.18 -21.19 -9.91
C GLU A 15 -17.93 -20.99 -10.80
N PRO A 16 -17.13 -22.04 -11.03
CA PRO A 16 -16.00 -21.97 -11.95
C PRO A 16 -16.40 -21.43 -13.34
N GLY A 17 -15.66 -20.45 -13.83
CA GLY A 17 -15.89 -19.86 -15.14
C GLY A 17 -17.13 -18.98 -15.25
N SER A 18 -17.78 -18.60 -14.15
CA SER A 18 -18.99 -17.78 -14.15
C SER A 18 -18.74 -16.27 -14.18
N VAL A 19 -17.52 -15.84 -13.85
CA VAL A 19 -17.20 -14.42 -13.66
C VAL A 19 -16.55 -13.81 -14.91
N ASP A 20 -17.08 -12.70 -15.40
CA ASP A 20 -16.52 -12.00 -16.56
C ASP A 20 -15.34 -11.08 -16.21
N ARG A 21 -15.37 -10.49 -15.01
CA ARG A 21 -14.38 -9.50 -14.58
C ARG A 21 -14.12 -9.58 -13.08
N VAL A 22 -12.84 -9.50 -12.73
CA VAL A 22 -12.38 -9.39 -11.34
C VAL A 22 -11.51 -8.15 -11.21
N VAL A 23 -11.76 -7.34 -10.18
CA VAL A 23 -10.93 -6.18 -9.83
C VAL A 23 -10.41 -6.38 -8.42
N LEU A 24 -9.09 -6.38 -8.26
CA LEU A 24 -8.42 -6.54 -6.98
C LEU A 24 -7.72 -5.22 -6.60
N ASP A 25 -8.22 -4.58 -5.57
CA ASP A 25 -7.56 -3.47 -4.87
C ASP A 25 -7.13 -3.98 -3.50
N MET A 26 -5.96 -4.60 -3.44
CA MET A 26 -5.46 -5.25 -2.23
C MET A 26 -3.94 -5.34 -2.21
N LEU A 27 -3.39 -5.57 -1.01
CA LEU A 27 -1.95 -5.56 -0.77
C LEU A 27 -1.21 -6.69 -1.52
N ALA A 28 -1.81 -7.87 -1.61
CA ALA A 28 -1.17 -9.10 -2.08
C ALA A 28 -2.04 -9.87 -3.10
N PRO A 29 -2.38 -9.27 -4.27
CA PRO A 29 -3.28 -9.91 -5.23
C PRO A 29 -2.76 -11.24 -5.81
N TRP A 30 -1.45 -11.49 -5.75
CA TRP A 30 -0.85 -12.77 -6.17
C TRP A 30 -1.29 -13.97 -5.35
N GLU A 31 -1.78 -13.78 -4.13
CA GLU A 31 -2.28 -14.84 -3.26
C GLU A 31 -3.65 -15.38 -3.71
N CYS A 32 -4.38 -14.58 -4.47
CA CYS A 32 -5.71 -14.91 -4.97
C CYS A 32 -5.73 -15.42 -6.41
N LEU A 33 -4.59 -15.51 -7.10
CA LEU A 33 -4.54 -15.82 -8.54
C LEU A 33 -5.20 -17.16 -8.87
N ASP A 34 -5.04 -18.16 -8.03
CA ASP A 34 -5.61 -19.48 -8.25
C ASP A 34 -7.15 -19.45 -8.22
N ALA A 35 -7.73 -18.93 -7.15
CA ALA A 35 -9.17 -18.80 -7.01
C ALA A 35 -9.79 -17.89 -8.10
N VAL A 36 -9.08 -16.81 -8.47
CA VAL A 36 -9.52 -15.90 -9.53
C VAL A 36 -9.47 -16.56 -10.91
N ALA A 37 -8.42 -17.34 -11.20
CA ALA A 37 -8.33 -18.06 -12.47
C ALA A 37 -9.41 -19.12 -12.61
N GLU A 38 -9.84 -19.76 -11.54
CA GLU A 38 -10.95 -20.71 -11.55
C GLU A 38 -12.31 -20.01 -11.77
N ALA A 39 -12.55 -18.91 -11.08
CA ALA A 39 -13.81 -18.19 -11.16
C ALA A 39 -14.02 -17.47 -12.51
N LEU A 40 -12.95 -16.96 -13.13
CA LEU A 40 -13.03 -16.24 -14.39
C LEU A 40 -13.41 -17.14 -15.57
N ALA A 41 -14.36 -16.69 -16.36
CA ALA A 41 -14.66 -17.26 -17.66
C ALA A 41 -13.44 -17.15 -18.61
N PRO A 42 -13.29 -18.07 -19.60
CA PRO A 42 -12.31 -17.90 -20.66
C PRO A 42 -12.46 -16.54 -21.36
N GLY A 43 -11.39 -15.76 -21.46
CA GLY A 43 -11.40 -14.38 -21.94
C GLY A 43 -11.81 -13.34 -20.90
N GLY A 44 -12.24 -13.74 -19.74
CA GLY A 44 -12.53 -12.86 -18.60
C GLY A 44 -11.34 -12.02 -18.17
N VAL A 45 -11.58 -10.84 -17.63
CA VAL A 45 -10.56 -9.82 -17.35
C VAL A 45 -10.23 -9.78 -15.86
N LEU A 46 -8.96 -9.86 -15.53
CA LEU A 46 -8.42 -9.55 -14.22
C LEU A 46 -7.73 -8.17 -14.28
N ILE A 47 -8.10 -7.29 -13.35
CA ILE A 47 -7.46 -5.99 -13.13
C ILE A 47 -6.99 -5.95 -11.68
N CYS A 48 -5.71 -5.68 -11.47
CA CYS A 48 -5.16 -5.48 -10.14
C CYS A 48 -4.61 -4.06 -9.99
N TYR A 49 -4.95 -3.42 -8.89
CA TYR A 49 -4.43 -2.11 -8.50
C TYR A 49 -3.36 -2.31 -7.43
N VAL A 50 -2.12 -1.92 -7.72
CA VAL A 50 -0.96 -2.11 -6.83
C VAL A 50 -0.14 -0.83 -6.71
N ALA A 51 0.30 -0.52 -5.50
CA ALA A 51 0.91 0.78 -5.19
C ALA A 51 2.41 0.85 -5.49
N THR A 52 3.12 -0.28 -5.60
CA THR A 52 4.58 -0.27 -5.72
C THR A 52 5.09 -1.09 -6.90
N VAL A 53 6.23 -0.70 -7.44
CA VAL A 53 6.92 -1.44 -8.53
C VAL A 53 7.23 -2.88 -8.12
N THR A 54 7.57 -3.12 -6.86
CA THR A 54 7.85 -4.48 -6.37
C THR A 54 6.60 -5.34 -6.33
N GLN A 55 5.44 -4.79 -5.93
CA GLN A 55 4.15 -5.48 -6.01
C GLN A 55 3.77 -5.79 -7.46
N MET A 56 3.90 -4.81 -8.35
CA MET A 56 3.65 -4.99 -9.77
C MET A 56 4.52 -6.11 -10.35
N SER A 57 5.83 -6.09 -10.12
CA SER A 57 6.75 -7.11 -10.59
C SER A 57 6.41 -8.50 -10.08
N ARG A 58 6.13 -8.64 -8.77
CA ARG A 58 5.73 -9.92 -8.15
C ARG A 58 4.44 -10.45 -8.74
N LEU A 59 3.44 -9.60 -8.91
CA LEU A 59 2.15 -9.99 -9.47
C LEU A 59 2.30 -10.49 -10.91
N VAL A 60 3.04 -9.77 -11.74
CA VAL A 60 3.30 -10.13 -13.14
C VAL A 60 4.00 -11.50 -13.23
N GLU A 61 5.03 -11.71 -12.42
CA GLU A 61 5.71 -13.02 -12.39
C GLU A 61 4.81 -14.13 -11.82
N GLY A 62 3.95 -13.81 -10.84
CA GLY A 62 2.94 -14.74 -10.35
C GLY A 62 1.96 -15.18 -11.45
N MET A 63 1.44 -14.23 -12.24
CA MET A 63 0.56 -14.54 -13.38
C MET A 63 1.29 -15.34 -14.48
N ARG A 64 2.57 -15.07 -14.67
CA ARG A 64 3.40 -15.82 -15.63
C ARG A 64 3.64 -17.26 -15.19
N LEU A 65 3.89 -17.47 -13.91
CA LEU A 65 4.08 -18.81 -13.32
C LEU A 65 2.79 -19.62 -13.30
N ASP A 66 1.67 -18.99 -13.02
CA ASP A 66 0.35 -19.62 -13.05
C ASP A 66 0.01 -20.17 -14.45
N GLY A 67 0.33 -19.43 -15.49
CA GLY A 67 0.18 -19.86 -16.88
C GLY A 67 -1.24 -19.79 -17.45
N ARG A 68 -2.27 -19.58 -16.64
CA ARG A 68 -3.68 -19.47 -17.05
C ARG A 68 -4.08 -18.06 -17.51
N PHE A 69 -3.16 -17.09 -17.45
CA PHE A 69 -3.39 -15.72 -17.87
C PHE A 69 -2.61 -15.37 -19.14
N THR A 70 -3.12 -14.42 -19.91
CA THR A 70 -2.36 -13.77 -20.97
C THR A 70 -1.12 -13.07 -20.41
N GLU A 71 -0.21 -12.62 -21.27
CA GLU A 71 0.88 -11.75 -20.83
C GLU A 71 0.27 -10.50 -20.17
N PRO A 72 0.64 -10.17 -18.90
CA PRO A 72 0.09 -9.03 -18.21
C PRO A 72 0.54 -7.70 -18.83
N GLU A 73 -0.37 -6.77 -18.96
CA GLU A 73 -0.12 -5.37 -19.33
C GLU A 73 -0.08 -4.53 -18.06
N CYS A 74 0.89 -3.62 -17.98
CA CYS A 74 1.09 -2.76 -16.80
C CYS A 74 1.05 -1.31 -17.21
N ASP A 75 0.14 -0.54 -16.60
CA ASP A 75 -0.08 0.86 -16.90
C ASP A 75 -0.02 1.72 -15.66
N GLU A 76 0.44 2.96 -15.84
CA GLU A 76 0.34 4.05 -14.88
C GLU A 76 -0.30 5.24 -15.55
N THR A 77 -1.25 5.88 -14.88
CA THR A 77 -1.89 7.10 -15.38
C THR A 77 -1.36 8.33 -14.63
N ILE A 78 -0.78 9.27 -15.37
CA ILE A 78 -0.29 10.54 -14.84
C ILE A 78 -1.09 11.68 -15.46
N VAL A 79 -1.69 12.54 -14.60
CA VAL A 79 -2.41 13.75 -15.01
C VAL A 79 -1.62 14.99 -14.61
N ARG A 80 -1.29 15.83 -15.58
CA ARG A 80 -0.56 17.08 -15.36
C ARG A 80 -1.42 18.27 -15.71
N GLY A 81 -1.71 19.13 -14.73
CA GLY A 81 -2.39 20.39 -14.94
C GLY A 81 -1.45 21.46 -15.50
N TRP A 82 -2.04 22.47 -16.15
CA TRP A 82 -1.33 23.62 -16.70
C TRP A 82 -2.02 24.91 -16.23
N HIS A 83 -1.21 25.84 -15.76
CA HIS A 83 -1.63 27.21 -15.53
C HIS A 83 -1.56 27.97 -16.85
N VAL A 84 -2.65 28.67 -17.21
CA VAL A 84 -2.72 29.46 -18.42
C VAL A 84 -3.32 30.85 -18.06
N GLU A 85 -2.50 31.90 -18.14
CA GLU A 85 -2.91 33.27 -17.92
C GLU A 85 -2.14 34.18 -18.89
N GLY A 86 -2.81 34.68 -19.94
CA GLY A 86 -2.18 35.44 -20.99
C GLY A 86 -0.98 34.68 -21.61
N LEU A 87 0.20 35.28 -21.51
CA LEU A 87 1.46 34.66 -21.98
C LEU A 87 2.13 33.79 -20.91
N ALA A 88 1.62 33.76 -19.69
CA ALA A 88 2.14 32.91 -18.62
C ALA A 88 1.56 31.50 -18.71
N VAL A 89 2.14 30.67 -19.59
CA VAL A 89 1.73 29.27 -19.79
C VAL A 89 2.80 28.38 -19.22
N ARG A 90 2.45 27.59 -18.22
CA ARG A 90 3.39 26.69 -17.53
C ARG A 90 2.67 25.50 -16.89
N PRO A 91 3.34 24.36 -16.69
CA PRO A 91 2.79 23.29 -15.88
C PRO A 91 2.54 23.75 -14.45
N ASP A 92 1.54 23.17 -13.80
CA ASP A 92 1.36 23.34 -12.37
C ASP A 92 2.59 22.84 -11.60
N HIS A 93 3.01 23.61 -10.58
CA HIS A 93 4.18 23.26 -9.77
C HIS A 93 3.95 22.03 -8.90
N ARG A 94 2.70 21.77 -8.53
CA ARG A 94 2.33 20.62 -7.72
C ARG A 94 1.47 19.69 -8.57
N MET A 95 1.88 18.42 -8.60
CA MET A 95 1.07 17.35 -9.18
C MET A 95 1.19 16.09 -8.34
N VAL A 96 0.16 15.28 -8.32
CA VAL A 96 0.25 13.90 -7.86
C VAL A 96 0.87 13.09 -8.99
N ALA A 97 2.13 12.73 -8.85
CA ALA A 97 2.91 12.09 -9.91
C ALA A 97 2.69 10.60 -9.99
N HIS A 98 2.37 9.95 -8.86
CA HIS A 98 2.14 8.52 -8.77
C HIS A 98 1.07 8.22 -7.74
N THR A 99 0.12 7.34 -8.09
CA THR A 99 -0.88 6.81 -7.17
C THR A 99 -0.76 5.29 -7.04
N ALA A 100 -0.77 4.59 -8.17
CA ALA A 100 -0.61 3.14 -8.27
C ALA A 100 -0.43 2.71 -9.73
N PHE A 101 -0.19 1.42 -9.90
CA PHE A 101 -0.14 0.74 -11.19
C PHE A 101 -1.39 -0.11 -11.38
N LEU A 102 -1.87 -0.19 -12.62
CA LEU A 102 -2.86 -1.16 -13.04
C LEU A 102 -2.13 -2.31 -13.75
N VAL A 103 -2.42 -3.53 -13.32
CA VAL A 103 -1.96 -4.76 -13.98
C VAL A 103 -3.18 -5.47 -14.54
N VAL A 104 -3.22 -5.65 -15.84
CA VAL A 104 -4.37 -6.22 -16.55
C VAL A 104 -3.95 -7.49 -17.27
N ALA A 105 -4.74 -8.55 -17.10
CA ALA A 105 -4.59 -9.80 -17.85
C ALA A 105 -5.96 -10.42 -18.15
N ARG A 106 -5.99 -11.40 -19.05
CA ARG A 106 -7.19 -12.17 -19.37
C ARG A 106 -6.97 -13.64 -19.04
N ARG A 107 -8.03 -14.30 -18.58
CA ARG A 107 -8.06 -15.75 -18.42
C ARG A 107 -7.95 -16.41 -19.79
N LEU A 108 -6.99 -17.31 -19.96
CA LEU A 108 -6.88 -18.14 -21.17
C LEU A 108 -7.98 -19.20 -21.18
N ALA A 109 -8.34 -19.67 -22.38
CA ALA A 109 -9.18 -20.85 -22.51
C ALA A 109 -8.43 -22.11 -22.00
N ASP A 110 -9.17 -23.10 -21.54
CA ASP A 110 -8.59 -24.32 -21.06
C ASP A 110 -7.78 -25.02 -22.17
N GLY A 111 -6.57 -25.43 -21.83
CA GLY A 111 -5.63 -26.01 -22.79
C GLY A 111 -4.91 -25.01 -23.71
N ALA A 112 -5.24 -23.72 -23.64
CA ALA A 112 -4.50 -22.69 -24.36
C ALA A 112 -3.12 -22.47 -23.72
N VAL A 113 -2.10 -22.26 -24.56
CA VAL A 113 -0.73 -21.99 -24.13
C VAL A 113 -0.43 -20.51 -24.35
N ARG A 114 0.03 -19.84 -23.29
CA ARG A 114 0.50 -18.46 -23.40
C ARG A 114 1.73 -18.38 -24.30
N LEU A 115 1.70 -17.46 -25.25
CA LEU A 115 2.88 -17.16 -26.06
C LEU A 115 3.92 -16.49 -25.14
N ALA A 116 5.04 -17.17 -24.93
CA ALA A 116 6.13 -16.61 -24.14
C ALA A 116 6.72 -15.38 -24.85
N PRO A 117 6.83 -14.23 -24.18
CA PRO A 117 7.51 -13.08 -24.73
C PRO A 117 8.99 -13.42 -25.00
N LYS A 118 9.58 -12.83 -26.04
CA LYS A 118 11.01 -12.98 -26.32
C LYS A 118 11.80 -12.38 -25.14
N ARG A 119 12.32 -13.23 -24.28
CA ARG A 119 13.19 -12.81 -23.16
C ARG A 119 14.51 -12.27 -23.70
N ARG A 120 14.89 -11.07 -23.28
CA ARG A 120 16.25 -10.55 -23.51
C ARG A 120 17.17 -11.14 -22.43
N ALA A 121 18.27 -11.76 -22.86
CA ALA A 121 19.13 -12.64 -22.05
C ALA A 121 19.82 -12.05 -20.82
N SER A 122 19.64 -10.80 -20.45
CA SER A 122 20.50 -10.21 -19.40
C SER A 122 19.80 -9.64 -18.17
N LYS A 123 18.46 -9.67 -18.08
CA LYS A 123 17.73 -9.05 -16.92
C LYS A 123 16.45 -9.78 -16.52
N THR A 124 16.24 -10.99 -17.00
CA THR A 124 15.03 -11.78 -16.73
C THR A 124 15.26 -12.92 -15.76
N ASP A 125 16.49 -13.17 -15.38
CA ASP A 125 16.82 -14.16 -14.36
C ASP A 125 16.82 -13.45 -13.01
N PHE A 126 16.03 -13.95 -12.08
CA PHE A 126 15.95 -13.48 -10.70
C PHE A 126 16.32 -14.62 -9.77
N SER A 127 17.06 -14.28 -8.73
CA SER A 127 17.50 -15.19 -7.68
C SER A 127 16.45 -15.34 -6.58
N GLU A 128 16.66 -16.30 -5.67
CA GLU A 128 15.87 -16.40 -4.45
C GLU A 128 15.95 -15.10 -3.62
N GLU A 129 17.07 -14.38 -3.66
CA GLU A 129 17.23 -13.10 -2.98
C GLU A 129 16.31 -12.03 -3.57
N ASP A 130 16.15 -12.01 -4.90
CA ASP A 130 15.23 -11.11 -5.58
C ASP A 130 13.77 -11.46 -5.23
N MET A 131 13.43 -12.74 -5.18
CA MET A 131 12.11 -13.23 -4.75
C MET A 131 11.81 -12.80 -3.32
N ASN A 132 12.77 -12.92 -2.41
CA ASN A 132 12.64 -12.48 -1.02
C ASN A 132 12.51 -10.97 -0.89
N ALA A 133 13.13 -10.18 -1.79
CA ALA A 133 12.95 -8.74 -1.83
C ALA A 133 11.52 -8.31 -2.22
N TRP A 134 10.81 -9.16 -2.96
CA TRP A 134 9.40 -8.92 -3.32
C TRP A 134 8.41 -9.20 -2.19
N ILE A 135 8.81 -9.88 -1.13
CA ILE A 135 7.95 -10.15 0.01
C ILE A 135 7.88 -8.87 0.86
N PRO A 136 6.80 -8.07 0.79
CA PRO A 136 6.65 -6.94 1.68
C PRO A 136 6.48 -7.47 3.10
N MET A 137 7.38 -7.07 3.97
CA MET A 137 7.32 -7.39 5.40
C MET A 137 7.43 -8.87 5.76
N ASN A 138 8.39 -9.58 5.23
CA ASN A 138 8.86 -10.78 5.93
C ASN A 138 9.62 -10.33 7.20
N VAL A 139 8.85 -9.99 8.23
CA VAL A 139 9.34 -9.42 9.49
C VAL A 139 10.12 -10.48 10.29
N GLY A 140 10.02 -11.77 9.91
CA GLY A 140 10.62 -12.88 10.63
C GLY A 140 12.01 -13.32 10.17
N GLU A 141 12.41 -13.05 8.92
CA GLU A 141 13.62 -13.67 8.34
C GLU A 141 14.65 -12.69 7.77
N ARG A 142 14.38 -11.38 7.81
CA ARG A 142 15.42 -10.40 7.47
C ARG A 142 16.39 -10.28 8.62
N GLU A 143 17.64 -10.64 8.38
CA GLU A 143 18.74 -10.17 9.23
C GLU A 143 18.65 -8.65 9.33
N VAL A 144 18.30 -8.19 10.52
CA VAL A 144 18.17 -6.76 10.79
C VAL A 144 19.59 -6.21 10.83
N THR A 145 20.02 -5.54 9.76
CA THR A 145 21.35 -4.96 9.70
C THR A 145 21.58 -4.01 10.89
N ASP A 146 22.79 -3.97 11.44
CA ASP A 146 23.18 -3.07 12.54
C ASP A 146 22.77 -1.61 12.30
N LYS A 147 22.77 -1.16 11.03
CA LYS A 147 22.30 0.17 10.64
C LYS A 147 20.81 0.37 10.91
N LYS A 148 19.98 -0.66 10.70
CA LYS A 148 18.55 -0.61 10.92
C LYS A 148 18.21 -0.65 12.41
N ILE A 149 18.97 -1.45 13.17
CA ILE A 149 18.89 -1.49 14.65
C ILE A 149 19.24 -0.12 15.24
N ARG A 150 20.36 0.48 14.82
CA ARG A 150 20.79 1.81 15.28
C ARG A 150 19.77 2.90 14.92
N ARG A 151 19.15 2.82 13.75
CA ARG A 151 18.09 3.75 13.34
C ARG A 151 16.86 3.60 14.21
N ALA A 152 16.35 2.37 14.40
CA ALA A 152 15.20 2.09 15.25
C ALA A 152 15.43 2.52 16.70
N ALA A 153 16.62 2.27 17.26
CA ALA A 153 17.00 2.71 18.61
C ALA A 153 17.03 4.25 18.74
N ARG A 154 17.54 4.95 17.71
CA ARG A 154 17.52 6.41 17.67
C ARG A 154 16.11 6.98 17.57
N ASP A 155 15.28 6.39 16.73
CA ASP A 155 13.89 6.82 16.52
C ASP A 155 13.06 6.58 17.80
N ALA A 156 13.26 5.46 18.49
CA ALA A 156 12.65 5.17 19.79
C ALA A 156 13.11 6.18 20.88
N LYS A 157 14.40 6.53 20.91
CA LYS A 157 14.92 7.54 21.84
C LYS A 157 14.34 8.92 21.58
N ASN A 158 14.19 9.32 20.31
CA ASN A 158 13.57 10.58 19.94
C ASN A 158 12.10 10.62 20.33
N LEU A 159 11.35 9.52 20.08
CA LEU A 159 9.96 9.42 20.48
C LEU A 159 9.78 9.52 22.00
N ALA A 160 10.64 8.87 22.79
CA ALA A 160 10.63 8.96 24.25
C ALA A 160 10.94 10.38 24.73
N ALA A 161 11.90 11.07 24.10
CA ALA A 161 12.23 12.46 24.42
C ALA A 161 11.07 13.42 24.10
N HIS A 162 10.36 13.23 22.97
CA HIS A 162 9.17 13.99 22.63
C HIS A 162 8.03 13.76 23.61
N ALA A 163 7.80 12.50 24.02
CA ALA A 163 6.77 12.17 25.00
C ALA A 163 7.08 12.78 26.39
N ALA A 164 8.35 12.74 26.83
CA ALA A 164 8.77 13.36 28.09
C ALA A 164 8.54 14.88 28.07
N ARG A 165 8.90 15.55 26.96
CA ARG A 165 8.70 16.99 26.82
C ARG A 165 7.22 17.38 26.75
N ALA A 166 6.37 16.58 26.10
CA ALA A 166 4.94 16.80 26.09
C ALA A 166 4.31 16.68 27.48
N ASN A 167 4.78 15.71 28.29
CA ASN A 167 4.33 15.55 29.67
C ASN A 167 4.80 16.72 30.55
N GLU A 168 6.01 17.22 30.37
CA GLU A 168 6.52 18.39 31.09
C GLU A 168 5.69 19.64 30.81
N ILE A 169 5.39 19.91 29.55
CA ILE A 169 4.50 21.02 29.14
C ILE A 169 3.08 20.88 29.74
N ALA A 170 2.54 19.66 29.74
CA ALA A 170 1.22 19.42 30.32
C ALA A 170 1.20 19.64 31.85
N LEU A 171 2.29 19.30 32.55
CA LEU A 171 2.44 19.56 33.99
C LEU A 171 2.58 21.04 34.29
N GLU A 172 3.33 21.80 33.50
CA GLU A 172 3.46 23.26 33.62
C GLU A 172 2.12 23.96 33.39
N GLN A 173 1.35 23.55 32.37
CA GLN A 173 0.04 24.12 32.08
C GLN A 173 -0.98 23.84 33.20
N ASN A 174 -0.97 22.64 33.78
CA ASN A 174 -1.82 22.28 34.90
C ASN A 174 -1.42 23.01 36.19
N GLY A 175 -0.13 23.24 36.41
CA GLY A 175 0.38 24.01 37.54
C GLY A 175 0.00 25.50 37.49
N THR A 176 0.03 26.12 36.30
CA THR A 176 -0.44 27.50 36.11
C THR A 176 -1.95 27.63 36.30
N ALA A 177 -2.74 26.70 35.75
CA ALA A 177 -4.19 26.71 35.91
C ALA A 177 -4.64 26.55 37.38
N GLN A 178 -3.90 25.79 38.19
CA GLN A 178 -4.18 25.64 39.62
C GLN A 178 -3.81 26.92 40.42
N ASN A 179 -2.74 27.59 40.06
CA ASN A 179 -2.34 28.86 40.69
C ASN A 179 -3.32 29.99 40.36
N ASP A 180 -3.82 30.05 39.13
CA ASP A 180 -4.79 31.05 38.70
C ASP A 180 -6.14 30.84 39.41
N ALA A 181 -6.58 29.58 39.53
CA ALA A 181 -7.80 29.24 40.27
C ALA A 181 -7.69 29.54 41.80
N ALA A 182 -6.50 29.38 42.38
CA ALA A 182 -6.25 29.72 43.79
C ALA A 182 -6.23 31.24 44.00
N ALA A 183 -5.72 32.02 43.06
CA ALA A 183 -5.71 33.47 43.11
C ALA A 183 -7.12 34.09 42.97
N GLU A 184 -7.99 33.49 42.15
CA GLU A 184 -9.39 33.92 42.01
C GLU A 184 -10.23 33.65 43.30
N THR A 185 -9.97 32.53 43.99
CA THR A 185 -10.65 32.20 45.22
C THR A 185 -10.24 33.11 46.39
N ASP A 186 -8.98 33.54 46.43
CA ASP A 186 -8.48 34.45 47.47
C ASP A 186 -9.00 35.91 47.28
N SER A 187 -9.12 36.32 45.98
CA SER A 187 -9.72 37.62 45.64
C SER A 187 -11.22 37.71 46.01
N ALA A 188 -11.99 36.62 45.77
CA ALA A 188 -13.39 36.58 46.09
C ALA A 188 -13.66 36.55 47.61
N ALA A 189 -12.73 36.00 48.40
CA ALA A 189 -12.82 35.99 49.86
C ALA A 189 -12.56 37.37 50.49
N THR A 190 -11.76 38.21 49.86
CA THR A 190 -11.49 39.56 50.34
C THR A 190 -12.60 40.59 50.00
N GLU A 191 -13.34 40.40 48.91
CA GLU A 191 -14.48 41.25 48.51
C GLU A 191 -15.76 40.99 49.35
N SER A 192 -15.87 39.85 50.03
CA SER A 192 -17.03 39.53 50.89
C SER A 192 -16.87 39.96 52.36
N ALA A 193 -15.75 40.65 52.72
CA ALA A 193 -15.44 41.04 54.09
C ALA A 193 -15.49 42.59 54.30
N GLU A 194 -15.92 43.36 53.29
CA GLU A 194 -16.29 44.75 53.40
C GLU A 194 -17.82 44.93 53.36
#